data_5cad47e8f731fc472e296bee0c8fe817
#
_entry.id   5cad47e8f731fc472e296bee0c8fe817
#
_cell.length_a   1.000
_cell.length_b   1.000
_cell.length_c   1.000
_cell.angle_alpha   90.00
_cell.angle_beta   90.00
_cell.angle_gamma   90.00
#
_symmetry.space_group_name_H-M   'P 1'
#
loop_
_entity.id
_entity.type
_entity.pdbx_description
1 polymer ?
#
loop_
_entity_poly.entity_id
_entity_poly.type
_entity_poly.pdbx_seq_one_letter_code
_entity_poly.pdbx_strand_id
1 'polypeptide(L)'
;TDLKQQLSAIIHHPSSINLLSIGRFTNQKNFDNLPDICKKTLELLKEKNIDVRWYIIGFGADENLIRQKIAETGMQEHVIILGKKTNPYPYIKACDIYVQPSRYEGKSVTVREAQMLCKPVVVTNYPTASSQIKNGDDGVIVPLDNEGCAKGLAEFILDTEKQEHIIEHLKAHDYGNVEEVEKIYKLIN
;
A
#
# COMPACT_ATOMS: atom_id res chain seq x y z
N THR A 1 15.69 -6.34 20.20
CA THR A 1 15.48 -7.68 19.56
C THR A 1 13.99 -8.02 19.48
N ASP A 2 13.18 -7.51 20.41
CA ASP A 2 11.80 -7.95 20.61
C ASP A 2 10.79 -7.32 19.62
N LEU A 3 10.93 -6.03 19.31
CA LEU A 3 9.98 -5.32 18.44
C LEU A 3 10.04 -5.78 16.97
N LYS A 4 11.23 -6.13 16.49
CA LYS A 4 11.44 -6.63 15.13
C LYS A 4 10.86 -8.03 14.93
N GLN A 5 10.98 -8.89 15.96
CA GLN A 5 10.40 -10.25 15.96
C GLN A 5 8.88 -10.21 16.13
N GLN A 6 8.35 -9.33 17.00
CA GLN A 6 6.92 -9.16 17.18
C GLN A 6 6.23 -8.58 15.93
N LEU A 7 6.86 -7.66 15.22
CA LEU A 7 6.33 -7.04 14.00
C LEU A 7 6.43 -7.98 12.81
N SER A 8 7.50 -8.75 12.68
CA SER A 8 7.58 -9.81 11.66
C SER A 8 6.55 -10.91 11.89
N ALA A 9 6.22 -11.22 13.14
CA ALA A 9 5.16 -12.18 13.46
C ALA A 9 3.74 -11.66 13.15
N ILE A 10 3.53 -10.33 13.12
CA ILE A 10 2.21 -9.73 12.89
C ILE A 10 1.94 -9.49 11.40
N ILE A 11 2.96 -9.14 10.61
CA ILE A 11 2.80 -8.78 9.18
C ILE A 11 3.56 -9.73 8.25
N HIS A 12 4.45 -10.56 8.75
CA HIS A 12 5.20 -11.47 7.90
C HIS A 12 4.62 -12.87 7.99
N HIS A 13 3.67 -13.18 7.11
CA HIS A 13 3.29 -14.56 6.86
C HIS A 13 4.26 -15.10 5.79
N PRO A 14 5.15 -16.04 6.14
CA PRO A 14 6.29 -16.39 5.28
C PRO A 14 5.91 -17.03 3.93
N SER A 15 4.66 -17.41 3.77
CA SER A 15 4.12 -18.00 2.53
C SER A 15 3.12 -17.11 1.77
N SER A 16 2.97 -15.84 2.17
CA SER A 16 2.03 -14.90 1.55
C SER A 16 2.74 -13.61 1.14
N ILE A 17 2.25 -12.95 0.10
CA ILE A 17 2.60 -11.56 -0.21
C ILE A 17 1.86 -10.65 0.76
N ASN A 18 2.59 -9.82 1.48
CA ASN A 18 2.07 -8.96 2.53
C ASN A 18 1.85 -7.54 1.99
N LEU A 19 0.61 -7.18 1.76
CA LEU A 19 0.20 -5.84 1.35
C LEU A 19 -0.11 -4.98 2.57
N LEU A 20 0.16 -3.68 2.47
CA LEU A 20 -0.16 -2.72 3.53
C LEU A 20 -0.84 -1.48 2.95
N SER A 21 -1.90 -1.03 3.61
CA SER A 21 -2.54 0.26 3.38
C SER A 21 -2.67 1.03 4.69
N ILE A 22 -2.45 2.35 4.64
CA ILE A 22 -2.53 3.22 5.82
C ILE A 22 -3.40 4.43 5.52
N GLY A 23 -4.38 4.72 6.39
CA GLY A 23 -5.20 5.91 6.23
C GLY A 23 -6.40 5.96 7.15
N ARG A 24 -7.13 7.08 7.11
CA ARG A 24 -8.42 7.19 7.79
C ARG A 24 -9.46 6.32 7.09
N PHE A 25 -10.32 5.67 7.85
CA PHE A 25 -11.43 4.88 7.31
C PHE A 25 -12.56 5.81 6.89
N THR A 26 -12.48 6.24 5.66
CA THR A 26 -13.40 7.18 5.00
C THR A 26 -13.59 6.78 3.55
N ASN A 27 -14.68 7.19 2.92
CA ASN A 27 -14.96 6.96 1.50
C ASN A 27 -13.77 7.31 0.59
N GLN A 28 -13.04 8.39 0.91
CA GLN A 28 -11.84 8.80 0.17
C GLN A 28 -10.81 7.67 0.02
N LYS A 29 -10.54 6.93 1.09
CA LYS A 29 -9.50 5.90 1.14
C LYS A 29 -9.89 4.59 0.47
N ASN A 30 -11.17 4.41 0.15
CA ASN A 30 -11.69 3.26 -0.60
C ASN A 30 -11.46 1.89 0.08
N PHE A 31 -11.31 1.88 1.41
CA PHE A 31 -11.08 0.63 2.14
C PHE A 31 -12.31 -0.27 2.22
N ASP A 32 -13.48 0.27 1.94
CA ASP A 32 -14.73 -0.47 1.79
C ASP A 32 -14.72 -1.43 0.57
N ASN A 33 -13.98 -1.09 -0.50
CA ASN A 33 -13.82 -1.96 -1.68
C ASN A 33 -12.61 -2.89 -1.60
N LEU A 34 -11.72 -2.69 -0.63
CA LEU A 34 -10.49 -3.45 -0.50
C LEU A 34 -10.72 -4.98 -0.36
N PRO A 35 -11.75 -5.46 0.38
CA PRO A 35 -12.03 -6.90 0.46
C PRO A 35 -12.40 -7.52 -0.90
N ASP A 36 -13.18 -6.82 -1.73
CA ASP A 36 -13.51 -7.27 -3.09
C ASP A 36 -12.27 -7.30 -4.00
N ILE A 37 -11.43 -6.25 -3.93
CA ILE A 37 -10.17 -6.19 -4.69
C ILE A 37 -9.24 -7.33 -4.26
N CYS A 38 -9.10 -7.59 -2.96
CA CYS A 38 -8.27 -8.67 -2.43
C CYS A 38 -8.75 -10.04 -2.91
N LYS A 39 -10.06 -10.31 -2.85
CA LYS A 39 -10.67 -11.55 -3.32
C LYS A 39 -10.36 -11.80 -4.80
N LYS A 40 -10.59 -10.80 -5.64
CA LYS A 40 -10.30 -10.88 -7.09
C LYS A 40 -8.80 -11.06 -7.37
N THR A 41 -7.94 -10.40 -6.62
CA THR A 41 -6.48 -10.57 -6.72
C THR A 41 -6.09 -12.01 -6.40
N LEU A 42 -6.63 -12.60 -5.33
CA LEU A 42 -6.40 -14.01 -4.97
C LEU A 42 -6.90 -14.98 -6.05
N GLU A 43 -8.08 -14.71 -6.64
CA GLU A 43 -8.62 -15.51 -7.74
C GLU A 43 -7.68 -15.52 -8.96
N LEU A 44 -7.11 -14.36 -9.31
CA LEU A 44 -6.15 -14.22 -10.43
C LEU A 44 -4.79 -14.90 -10.14
N LEU A 45 -4.39 -14.99 -8.87
CA LEU A 45 -3.12 -15.59 -8.45
C LEU A 45 -3.24 -17.08 -8.12
N LYS A 46 -4.44 -17.64 -8.14
CA LYS A 46 -4.71 -19.02 -7.69
C LYS A 46 -3.88 -20.08 -8.41
N GLU A 47 -3.74 -19.99 -9.73
CA GLU A 47 -2.97 -20.97 -10.53
C GLU A 47 -1.47 -20.90 -10.25
N LYS A 48 -0.98 -19.77 -9.72
CA LYS A 48 0.41 -19.59 -9.30
C LYS A 48 0.66 -20.00 -7.86
N ASN A 49 -0.38 -20.42 -7.13
CA ASN A 49 -0.34 -20.78 -5.71
C ASN A 49 0.29 -19.69 -4.83
N ILE A 50 -0.02 -18.42 -5.17
CA ILE A 50 0.42 -17.26 -4.40
C ILE A 50 -0.73 -16.80 -3.50
N ASP A 51 -0.47 -16.75 -2.21
CA ASP A 51 -1.38 -16.22 -1.21
C ASP A 51 -1.10 -14.72 -0.97
N VAL A 52 -2.14 -13.96 -0.59
CA VAL A 52 -2.05 -12.53 -0.30
C VAL A 52 -2.70 -12.24 1.04
N ARG A 53 -2.00 -11.45 1.86
CA ARG A 53 -2.55 -10.86 3.08
C ARG A 53 -2.47 -9.35 3.02
N TRP A 54 -3.58 -8.68 3.23
CA TRP A 54 -3.68 -7.23 3.14
C TRP A 54 -3.99 -6.63 4.50
N TYR A 55 -3.01 -5.97 5.06
CA TYR A 55 -3.09 -5.32 6.36
C TYR A 55 -3.52 -3.87 6.21
N ILE A 56 -4.41 -3.41 7.10
CA ILE A 56 -4.92 -2.04 7.09
C ILE A 56 -4.62 -1.39 8.45
N ILE A 57 -3.87 -0.29 8.42
CA ILE A 57 -3.63 0.55 9.59
C ILE A 57 -4.48 1.81 9.47
N GLY A 58 -5.27 2.10 10.51
CA GLY A 58 -6.08 3.29 10.55
C GLY A 58 -7.26 3.19 11.50
N PHE A 59 -8.13 4.16 11.38
CA PHE A 59 -9.39 4.26 12.10
C PHE A 59 -10.31 5.27 11.38
N GLY A 60 -11.60 5.25 11.65
CA GLY A 60 -12.53 6.22 11.08
C GLY A 60 -13.97 5.74 11.07
N ALA A 61 -14.85 6.58 10.53
CA ALA A 61 -16.29 6.35 10.55
C ALA A 61 -16.72 5.09 9.81
N ASP A 62 -15.96 4.72 8.75
CA ASP A 62 -16.32 3.60 7.87
C ASP A 62 -15.80 2.24 8.40
N GLU A 63 -15.26 2.15 9.63
CA GLU A 63 -14.70 0.89 10.15
C GLU A 63 -15.73 -0.25 10.16
N ASN A 64 -16.94 0.03 10.60
CA ASN A 64 -18.00 -0.99 10.64
C ASN A 64 -18.38 -1.46 9.22
N LEU A 65 -18.42 -0.55 8.25
CA LEU A 65 -18.66 -0.88 6.85
C LEU A 65 -17.55 -1.79 6.29
N ILE A 66 -16.28 -1.47 6.58
CA ILE A 66 -15.14 -2.27 6.12
C ILE A 66 -15.21 -3.68 6.73
N ARG A 67 -15.49 -3.79 8.04
CA ARG A 67 -15.65 -5.09 8.73
C ARG A 67 -16.79 -5.91 8.16
N GLN A 68 -17.92 -5.27 7.86
CA GLN A 68 -19.06 -5.91 7.21
C GLN A 68 -18.65 -6.44 5.83
N LYS A 69 -17.96 -5.64 5.00
CA LYS A 69 -17.48 -6.05 3.68
C LYS A 69 -16.48 -7.21 3.74
N ILE A 70 -15.58 -7.22 4.73
CA ILE A 70 -14.68 -8.34 4.97
C ILE A 70 -15.48 -9.63 5.24
N ALA A 71 -16.53 -9.56 6.07
CA ALA A 71 -17.36 -10.71 6.39
C ALA A 71 -18.20 -11.19 5.19
N GLU A 72 -18.83 -10.27 4.46
CA GLU A 72 -19.64 -10.56 3.26
C GLU A 72 -18.84 -11.23 2.14
N THR A 73 -17.58 -10.84 1.97
CA THR A 73 -16.68 -11.39 0.94
C THR A 73 -15.95 -12.66 1.37
N GLY A 74 -16.01 -13.03 2.66
CA GLY A 74 -15.28 -14.17 3.21
C GLY A 74 -13.77 -13.93 3.33
N MET A 75 -13.34 -12.66 3.45
CA MET A 75 -11.91 -12.29 3.44
C MET A 75 -11.29 -12.11 4.83
N GLN A 76 -11.85 -12.68 5.88
CA GLN A 76 -11.39 -12.50 7.28
C GLN A 76 -9.94 -12.93 7.51
N GLU A 77 -9.48 -13.96 6.79
CA GLU A 77 -8.10 -14.48 6.89
C GLU A 77 -7.11 -13.69 6.02
N HIS A 78 -7.61 -12.90 5.07
CA HIS A 78 -6.80 -12.19 4.08
C HIS A 78 -6.76 -10.67 4.27
N VAL A 79 -7.81 -10.05 4.83
CA VAL A 79 -7.90 -8.62 5.07
C VAL A 79 -7.96 -8.34 6.57
N ILE A 80 -6.86 -7.82 7.11
CA ILE A 80 -6.63 -7.71 8.55
C ILE A 80 -6.56 -6.23 8.97
N ILE A 81 -7.51 -5.79 9.78
CA ILE A 81 -7.52 -4.45 10.36
C ILE A 81 -6.64 -4.45 11.61
N LEU A 82 -5.52 -3.72 11.57
CA LEU A 82 -4.58 -3.59 12.68
C LEU A 82 -4.94 -2.44 13.64
N GLY A 83 -5.93 -1.61 13.28
CA GLY A 83 -6.31 -0.42 14.05
C GLY A 83 -5.29 0.71 13.96
N LYS A 84 -5.43 1.72 14.82
CA LYS A 84 -4.52 2.88 14.87
C LYS A 84 -3.15 2.45 15.39
N LYS A 85 -2.08 2.90 14.73
CA LYS A 85 -0.69 2.74 15.17
C LYS A 85 -0.02 4.09 15.31
N THR A 86 0.66 4.32 16.42
CA THR A 86 1.40 5.57 16.68
C THR A 86 2.64 5.68 15.79
N ASN A 87 3.32 4.55 15.54
CA ASN A 87 4.46 4.46 14.65
C ASN A 87 4.18 3.44 13.55
N PRO A 88 3.87 3.87 12.31
CA PRO A 88 3.58 2.96 11.20
C PRO A 88 4.83 2.45 10.48
N TYR A 89 5.99 3.07 10.63
CA TYR A 89 7.21 2.76 9.86
C TYR A 89 7.68 1.32 9.94
N PRO A 90 7.65 0.65 11.11
CA PRO A 90 8.01 -0.77 11.17
C PRO A 90 7.09 -1.66 10.32
N TYR A 91 5.80 -1.30 10.20
CA TYR A 91 4.83 -2.02 9.38
C TYR A 91 5.08 -1.77 7.89
N ILE A 92 5.36 -0.52 7.48
CA ILE A 92 5.75 -0.20 6.10
C ILE A 92 7.03 -0.97 5.74
N LYS A 93 8.00 -1.03 6.64
CA LYS A 93 9.25 -1.76 6.40
C LYS A 93 9.06 -3.27 6.29
N ALA A 94 8.06 -3.83 6.97
CA ALA A 94 7.79 -5.26 6.99
C ALA A 94 6.91 -5.74 5.83
N CYS A 95 6.09 -4.88 5.21
CA CYS A 95 5.27 -5.28 4.06
C CYS A 95 6.13 -5.52 2.81
N ASP A 96 5.59 -6.27 1.86
CA ASP A 96 6.21 -6.49 0.55
C ASP A 96 5.83 -5.36 -0.41
N ILE A 97 4.57 -4.95 -0.43
CA ILE A 97 4.04 -3.89 -1.30
C ILE A 97 3.14 -2.96 -0.48
N TYR A 98 3.36 -1.66 -0.62
CA TYR A 98 2.45 -0.64 -0.08
C TYR A 98 1.37 -0.31 -1.12
N VAL A 99 0.10 -0.37 -0.75
CA VAL A 99 -1.02 -0.11 -1.66
C VAL A 99 -1.88 1.05 -1.17
N GLN A 100 -2.12 2.04 -2.02
CA GLN A 100 -3.00 3.17 -1.76
C GLN A 100 -4.21 3.13 -2.71
N PRO A 101 -5.31 2.44 -2.35
CA PRO A 101 -6.46 2.23 -3.25
C PRO A 101 -7.44 3.39 -3.26
N SER A 102 -7.00 4.60 -2.96
CA SER A 102 -7.85 5.77 -2.76
C SER A 102 -8.68 6.15 -4.00
N ARG A 103 -9.88 6.69 -3.78
CA ARG A 103 -10.71 7.30 -4.82
C ARG A 103 -10.17 8.66 -5.26
N TYR A 104 -9.60 9.40 -4.32
CA TYR A 104 -8.92 10.68 -4.57
C TYR A 104 -7.91 10.98 -3.47
N GLU A 105 -6.85 11.68 -3.83
CA GLU A 105 -5.80 12.19 -2.93
C GLU A 105 -5.34 13.57 -3.41
N GLY A 106 -4.73 14.33 -2.50
CA GLY A 106 -3.80 15.38 -2.88
C GLY A 106 -2.43 14.75 -3.19
N LYS A 107 -1.45 14.97 -2.30
CA LYS A 107 -0.22 14.16 -2.26
C LYS A 107 -0.27 13.31 -1.00
N SER A 108 -0.28 11.99 -1.15
CA SER A 108 -0.35 11.06 -0.02
C SER A 108 1.00 11.00 0.70
N VAL A 109 1.02 11.43 1.96
CA VAL A 109 2.22 11.38 2.81
C VAL A 109 2.67 9.93 2.99
N THR A 110 1.75 8.99 3.23
CA THR A 110 2.08 7.58 3.45
C THR A 110 2.66 6.88 2.22
N VAL A 111 2.27 7.29 1.02
CA VAL A 111 2.92 6.85 -0.23
C VAL A 111 4.37 7.33 -0.26
N ARG A 112 4.63 8.59 0.07
CA ARG A 112 5.99 9.13 0.15
C ARG A 112 6.83 8.42 1.22
N GLU A 113 6.26 8.15 2.39
CA GLU A 113 6.91 7.40 3.46
C GLU A 113 7.28 5.98 3.03
N ALA A 114 6.43 5.31 2.26
CA ALA A 114 6.73 3.99 1.69
C ALA A 114 7.88 4.06 0.67
N GLN A 115 7.89 5.07 -0.21
CA GLN A 115 8.98 5.31 -1.16
C GLN A 115 10.32 5.57 -0.43
N MET A 116 10.32 6.41 0.61
CA MET A 116 11.51 6.66 1.45
C MET A 116 12.05 5.39 2.13
N LEU A 117 11.19 4.43 2.42
CA LEU A 117 11.56 3.13 2.97
C LEU A 117 11.85 2.07 1.90
N CYS A 118 12.00 2.52 0.63
CA CYS A 118 12.29 1.69 -0.54
C CYS A 118 11.27 0.55 -0.72
N LYS A 119 9.99 0.81 -0.44
CA LYS A 119 8.92 -0.16 -0.67
C LYS A 119 8.26 0.09 -2.02
N PRO A 120 8.06 -0.96 -2.83
CA PRO A 120 7.24 -0.86 -4.02
C PRO A 120 5.85 -0.33 -3.66
N VAL A 121 5.37 0.64 -4.43
CA VAL A 121 4.09 1.32 -4.19
C VAL A 121 3.14 1.05 -5.33
N VAL A 122 1.91 0.66 -5.03
CA VAL A 122 0.79 0.61 -5.98
C VAL A 122 -0.25 1.63 -5.56
N VAL A 123 -0.66 2.50 -6.47
CA VAL A 123 -1.74 3.47 -6.25
C VAL A 123 -2.81 3.33 -7.32
N THR A 124 -4.04 3.60 -6.98
CA THR A 124 -5.11 3.73 -7.98
C THR A 124 -4.95 5.00 -8.79
N ASN A 125 -5.48 5.02 -10.02
CA ASN A 125 -5.41 6.17 -10.94
C ASN A 125 -6.39 7.29 -10.51
N TYR A 126 -6.18 7.85 -9.29
CA TYR A 126 -6.87 9.08 -8.89
C TYR A 126 -6.26 10.30 -9.61
N PRO A 127 -6.98 11.43 -9.73
CA PRO A 127 -6.59 12.56 -10.61
C PRO A 127 -5.15 13.09 -10.43
N THR A 128 -4.60 12.99 -9.22
CA THR A 128 -3.23 13.48 -8.91
C THR A 128 -2.18 12.37 -8.87
N ALA A 129 -2.53 11.10 -9.16
CA ALA A 129 -1.61 9.96 -9.04
C ALA A 129 -0.31 10.18 -9.81
N SER A 130 -0.39 10.60 -11.07
CA SER A 130 0.77 10.85 -11.94
C SER A 130 1.63 12.05 -11.52
N SER A 131 1.14 12.92 -10.62
CA SER A 131 1.94 14.00 -10.05
C SER A 131 2.80 13.55 -8.86
N GLN A 132 2.56 12.34 -8.35
CA GLN A 132 3.28 11.78 -7.22
C GLN A 132 4.05 10.51 -7.60
N ILE A 133 3.54 9.72 -8.54
CA ILE A 133 4.11 8.45 -8.98
C ILE A 133 4.54 8.55 -10.45
N LYS A 134 5.80 8.25 -10.70
CA LYS A 134 6.33 8.00 -12.03
C LYS A 134 6.13 6.52 -12.34
N ASN A 135 5.06 6.23 -13.07
CA ASN A 135 4.58 4.87 -13.28
C ASN A 135 5.65 3.98 -13.93
N GLY A 136 6.04 2.92 -13.23
CA GLY A 136 7.07 1.98 -13.64
C GLY A 136 8.46 2.24 -13.06
N ASP A 137 8.76 3.47 -12.59
CA ASP A 137 10.05 3.83 -12.02
C ASP A 137 10.02 3.86 -10.47
N ASP A 138 9.06 4.57 -9.87
CA ASP A 138 9.00 4.74 -8.41
C ASP A 138 7.70 4.23 -7.78
N GLY A 139 6.86 3.57 -8.59
CA GLY A 139 5.61 2.94 -8.19
C GLY A 139 4.79 2.54 -9.40
N VAL A 140 3.62 1.97 -9.17
CA VAL A 140 2.69 1.53 -10.21
C VAL A 140 1.34 2.20 -10.02
N ILE A 141 0.75 2.68 -11.12
CA ILE A 141 -0.60 3.23 -11.17
C ILE A 141 -1.52 2.19 -11.81
N VAL A 142 -2.56 1.78 -11.08
CA VAL A 142 -3.54 0.78 -11.53
C VAL A 142 -4.92 1.45 -11.71
N PRO A 143 -5.85 0.86 -12.49
CA PRO A 143 -7.21 1.40 -12.63
C PRO A 143 -7.92 1.57 -11.28
N LEU A 144 -8.88 2.51 -11.24
CA LEU A 144 -9.61 2.84 -10.02
C LEU A 144 -10.72 1.84 -9.68
N ASP A 145 -11.28 1.19 -10.69
CA ASP A 145 -12.32 0.17 -10.50
C ASP A 145 -11.75 -1.11 -9.89
N ASN A 146 -12.61 -1.88 -9.20
CA ASN A 146 -12.17 -3.05 -8.45
C ASN A 146 -11.52 -4.13 -9.33
N GLU A 147 -12.04 -4.35 -10.55
CA GLU A 147 -11.51 -5.34 -11.49
C GLU A 147 -10.13 -4.94 -12.00
N GLY A 148 -10.01 -3.72 -12.50
CA GLY A 148 -8.75 -3.18 -13.01
C GLY A 148 -7.69 -3.04 -11.93
N CYS A 149 -8.08 -2.62 -10.72
CA CYS A 149 -7.18 -2.56 -9.57
C CYS A 149 -6.64 -3.96 -9.20
N ALA A 150 -7.53 -4.95 -9.08
CA ALA A 150 -7.14 -6.33 -8.76
C ALA A 150 -6.23 -6.93 -9.84
N LYS A 151 -6.54 -6.71 -11.13
CA LYS A 151 -5.73 -7.18 -12.24
C LYS A 151 -4.33 -6.53 -12.23
N GLY A 152 -4.26 -5.20 -12.13
CA GLY A 152 -2.98 -4.49 -12.09
C GLY A 152 -2.14 -4.87 -10.87
N LEU A 153 -2.76 -5.11 -9.73
CA LEU A 153 -2.09 -5.58 -8.52
C LEU A 153 -1.56 -7.01 -8.69
N ALA A 154 -2.36 -7.92 -9.26
CA ALA A 154 -1.93 -9.30 -9.54
C ALA A 154 -0.78 -9.35 -10.56
N GLU A 155 -0.86 -8.58 -11.64
CA GLU A 155 0.22 -8.43 -12.62
C GLU A 155 1.50 -7.92 -11.97
N PHE A 156 1.42 -6.91 -11.09
CA PHE A 156 2.57 -6.37 -10.38
C PHE A 156 3.17 -7.37 -9.38
N ILE A 157 2.33 -8.14 -8.67
CA ILE A 157 2.80 -9.20 -7.77
C ILE A 157 3.61 -10.27 -8.53
N LEU A 158 3.25 -10.57 -9.76
CA LEU A 158 3.93 -11.55 -10.60
C LEU A 158 5.18 -11.00 -11.29
N ASP A 159 5.31 -9.68 -11.41
CA ASP A 159 6.42 -9.02 -12.11
C ASP A 159 7.55 -8.65 -11.12
N THR A 160 8.34 -9.66 -10.74
CA THR A 160 9.45 -9.48 -9.79
C THR A 160 10.55 -8.58 -10.35
N GLU A 161 10.79 -8.60 -11.67
CA GLU A 161 11.78 -7.71 -12.32
C GLU A 161 11.39 -6.24 -12.15
N LYS A 162 10.12 -5.93 -12.35
CA LYS A 162 9.61 -4.56 -12.13
C LYS A 162 9.65 -4.13 -10.68
N GLN A 163 9.37 -5.05 -9.74
CA GLN A 163 9.52 -4.77 -8.31
C GLN A 163 10.97 -4.44 -7.96
N GLU A 164 11.93 -5.24 -8.44
CA GLU A 164 13.36 -5.03 -8.23
C GLU A 164 13.81 -3.70 -8.84
N HIS A 165 13.41 -3.39 -10.08
CA HIS A 165 13.69 -2.11 -10.73
C HIS A 165 13.20 -0.93 -9.89
N ILE A 166 11.96 -0.96 -9.41
CA ILE A 166 11.40 0.09 -8.55
C ILE A 166 12.19 0.22 -7.25
N ILE A 167 12.54 -0.89 -6.60
CA ILE A 167 13.33 -0.86 -5.35
C ILE A 167 14.70 -0.23 -5.58
N GLU A 168 15.38 -0.58 -6.67
CA GLU A 168 16.68 -0.01 -7.03
C GLU A 168 16.57 1.49 -7.34
N HIS A 169 15.54 1.88 -8.09
CA HIS A 169 15.25 3.28 -8.37
C HIS A 169 15.02 4.07 -7.08
N LEU A 170 14.20 3.54 -6.15
CA LEU A 170 13.94 4.18 -4.86
C LEU A 170 15.20 4.32 -3.99
N LYS A 171 16.10 3.33 -4.03
CA LYS A 171 17.39 3.40 -3.31
C LYS A 171 18.36 4.44 -3.89
N ALA A 172 18.29 4.65 -5.20
CA ALA A 172 19.16 5.58 -5.92
C ALA A 172 18.72 7.06 -5.82
N HIS A 173 17.49 7.32 -5.38
CA HIS A 173 16.90 8.66 -5.35
C HIS A 173 16.47 9.04 -3.94
N ASP A 174 16.67 10.30 -3.57
CA ASP A 174 16.19 10.84 -2.30
C ASP A 174 14.72 11.26 -2.42
N TYR A 175 13.84 10.55 -1.71
CA TYR A 175 12.42 10.88 -1.59
C TYR A 175 12.11 11.73 -0.36
N GLY A 176 13.14 12.14 0.41
CA GLY A 176 13.03 13.10 1.50
C GLY A 176 12.72 14.51 0.98
N ASN A 177 12.44 15.42 1.89
CA ASN A 177 12.17 16.82 1.58
C ASN A 177 13.24 17.77 2.10
N VAL A 178 14.43 17.27 2.38
CA VAL A 178 15.55 18.05 2.95
C VAL A 178 15.91 19.21 2.03
N GLU A 179 16.03 18.96 0.71
CA GLU A 179 16.34 19.98 -0.26
C GLU A 179 15.25 21.08 -0.34
N GLU A 180 13.97 20.71 -0.22
CA GLU A 180 12.86 21.65 -0.21
C GLU A 180 12.87 22.53 1.05
N VAL A 181 13.20 21.93 2.18
CA VAL A 181 13.39 22.66 3.45
C VAL A 181 14.57 23.63 3.36
N GLU A 182 15.69 23.22 2.76
CA GLU A 182 16.85 24.10 2.53
C GLU A 182 16.52 25.28 1.59
N LYS A 183 15.71 25.05 0.54
CA LYS A 183 15.23 26.14 -0.35
C LYS A 183 14.41 27.17 0.44
N ILE A 184 13.55 26.73 1.34
CA ILE A 184 12.76 27.63 2.20
C ILE A 184 13.66 28.42 3.11
N TYR A 185 14.65 27.81 3.75
CA TYR A 185 15.63 28.53 4.59
C TYR A 185 16.42 29.60 3.82
N LYS A 186 16.75 29.34 2.55
CA LYS A 186 17.42 30.33 1.68
C LYS A 186 16.54 31.52 1.27
N LEU A 187 15.20 31.37 1.35
CA LEU A 187 14.25 32.43 1.01
C LEU A 187 13.94 33.37 2.19
N ILE A 188 14.16 32.90 3.43
CA ILE A 188 13.85 33.66 4.66
C ILE A 188 15.10 34.23 5.35
N ASN A 189 16.30 33.94 4.86
CA ASN A 189 17.58 34.54 5.24
C ASN A 189 18.12 35.41 4.10
#